data_5fa4c5f537b3f4cf16d8207ee0a7727d
#
_entry.id   5fa4c5f537b3f4cf16d8207ee0a7727d
#
_cell.length_a   1.000
_cell.length_b   1.000
_cell.length_c   1.000
_cell.angle_alpha   90.00
_cell.angle_beta   90.00
_cell.angle_gamma   90.00
#
_symmetry.space_group_name_H-M   'P 1'
#
loop_
_entity.id
_entity.type
_entity.pdbx_description
1 polymer ?
#
loop_
_entity_poly.entity_id
_entity_poly.type
_entity_poly.pdbx_seq_one_letter_code
_entity_poly.pdbx_strand_id
1 'polypeptide(L)'
;TVFPDAFSVTPEKFTNVTNGIAHRLWLCQANPGLTAFIRESIGDGFVLHAEELAKLRPLADDKAALERFAAIKRENKARLSDYVKKTAGVSIDPDSLFDVQVKRLHEYKRQHLNALHILHTYLQLKDNPHMDFVPRTYLFGAKSAPGYYLAKEIIRFICNLAKEIDSDPAVRDKLKVVYLE
;
A
#
# COMPACT_ATOMS: atom_id res chain seq x y z
N THR A 1 -24.96 6.76 11.22
CA THR A 1 -24.80 6.20 12.59
C THR A 1 -25.31 4.76 12.63
N VAL A 2 -24.66 3.90 13.42
CA VAL A 2 -25.06 2.48 13.61
C VAL A 2 -26.29 2.39 14.51
N PHE A 3 -26.51 3.36 15.37
CA PHE A 3 -27.60 3.41 16.34
C PHE A 3 -28.33 4.77 16.27
N PRO A 4 -29.05 5.09 15.19
CA PRO A 4 -29.62 6.43 14.98
C PRO A 4 -30.63 6.82 16.08
N ASP A 5 -31.50 5.90 16.46
CA ASP A 5 -32.55 6.19 17.45
C ASP A 5 -31.97 6.41 18.85
N ALA A 6 -31.06 5.55 19.28
CA ALA A 6 -30.37 5.73 20.56
C ALA A 6 -29.52 7.02 20.59
N PHE A 7 -28.85 7.35 19.47
CA PHE A 7 -28.09 8.59 19.34
C PHE A 7 -28.99 9.85 19.40
N SER A 8 -30.21 9.78 18.87
CA SER A 8 -31.15 10.90 18.92
C SER A 8 -31.65 11.21 20.35
N VAL A 9 -31.69 10.19 21.21
CA VAL A 9 -32.19 10.34 22.61
C VAL A 9 -31.07 10.72 23.60
N THR A 10 -29.87 10.15 23.42
CA THR A 10 -28.74 10.34 24.37
C THR A 10 -27.41 10.49 23.64
N PRO A 11 -27.23 11.55 22.80
CA PRO A 11 -26.02 11.72 21.99
C PRO A 11 -24.74 11.82 22.82
N GLU A 12 -24.81 12.35 24.03
CA GLU A 12 -23.68 12.53 24.95
C GLU A 12 -23.09 11.20 25.44
N LYS A 13 -23.82 10.09 25.33
CA LYS A 13 -23.32 8.74 25.69
C LYS A 13 -22.49 8.09 24.61
N PHE A 14 -22.52 8.64 23.39
CA PHE A 14 -21.80 8.07 22.26
C PHE A 14 -20.46 8.77 22.10
N THR A 15 -19.39 8.00 22.23
CA THR A 15 -18.03 8.46 22.00
C THR A 15 -17.39 7.62 20.90
N ASN A 16 -16.42 8.19 20.21
CA ASN A 16 -15.61 7.47 19.24
C ASN A 16 -14.19 7.27 19.77
N VAL A 17 -13.77 6.01 19.81
CA VAL A 17 -12.39 5.65 20.13
C VAL A 17 -11.79 4.95 18.91
N THR A 18 -10.82 5.63 18.28
CA THR A 18 -10.09 5.07 17.16
C THR A 18 -8.95 4.16 17.63
N ASN A 19 -8.58 3.19 16.81
CA ASN A 19 -7.38 2.42 17.05
C ASN A 19 -6.14 3.32 16.97
N GLY A 20 -5.23 3.15 17.91
CA GLY A 20 -3.91 3.72 17.83
C GLY A 20 -2.98 2.90 16.93
N ILE A 21 -1.76 3.39 16.74
CA ILE A 21 -0.68 2.67 16.07
C ILE A 21 0.47 2.42 17.05
N ALA A 22 0.99 1.20 17.06
CA ALA A 22 2.23 0.87 17.77
C ALA A 22 3.42 1.28 16.88
N HIS A 23 3.83 2.55 16.91
CA HIS A 23 4.91 3.08 16.08
C HIS A 23 6.26 2.41 16.34
N ARG A 24 6.49 1.90 17.55
CA ARG A 24 7.68 1.10 17.88
C ARG A 24 7.78 -0.16 17.03
N LEU A 25 6.65 -0.83 16.76
CA LEU A 25 6.60 -1.99 15.88
C LEU A 25 6.57 -1.58 14.39
N TRP A 26 5.60 -0.75 14.03
CA TRP A 26 5.27 -0.48 12.62
C TRP A 26 6.14 0.61 11.96
N LEU A 27 6.91 1.34 12.74
CA LEU A 27 7.94 2.26 12.25
C LEU A 27 9.33 1.78 12.65
N CYS A 28 9.64 1.75 13.97
CA CYS A 28 11.01 1.55 14.42
C CYS A 28 11.57 0.17 14.08
N GLN A 29 10.78 -0.88 14.25
CA GLN A 29 11.20 -2.25 13.94
C GLN A 29 11.03 -2.58 12.45
N ALA A 30 9.94 -2.15 11.83
CA ALA A 30 9.62 -2.49 10.45
C ALA A 30 10.47 -1.72 9.43
N ASN A 31 10.96 -0.52 9.77
CA ASN A 31 11.75 0.34 8.88
C ASN A 31 12.98 0.92 9.58
N PRO A 32 14.04 0.12 9.76
CA PRO A 32 15.27 0.56 10.48
C PRO A 32 15.96 1.73 9.80
N GLY A 33 15.97 1.81 8.47
CA GLY A 33 16.57 2.92 7.73
C GLY A 33 15.88 4.26 8.01
N LEU A 34 14.53 4.26 8.00
CA LEU A 34 13.75 5.45 8.35
C LEU A 34 13.93 5.80 9.83
N THR A 35 13.97 4.79 10.70
CA THR A 35 14.20 4.99 12.13
C THR A 35 15.54 5.65 12.42
N ALA A 36 16.62 5.21 11.76
CA ALA A 36 17.94 5.82 11.88
C ALA A 36 17.92 7.28 11.41
N PHE A 37 17.29 7.56 10.27
CA PHE A 37 17.12 8.93 9.78
C PHE A 37 16.39 9.83 10.78
N ILE A 38 15.30 9.34 11.38
CA ILE A 38 14.54 10.09 12.39
C ILE A 38 15.39 10.35 13.63
N ARG A 39 16.09 9.33 14.14
CA ARG A 39 16.97 9.45 15.31
C ARG A 39 18.06 10.49 15.13
N GLU A 40 18.71 10.49 13.98
CA GLU A 40 19.75 11.47 13.65
C GLU A 40 19.18 12.90 13.54
N SER A 41 17.93 13.01 13.08
CA SER A 41 17.26 14.31 12.86
C SER A 41 16.70 14.94 14.13
N ILE A 42 16.07 14.15 15.02
CA ILE A 42 15.31 14.67 16.17
C ILE A 42 15.61 13.97 17.51
N GLY A 43 16.54 12.99 17.53
CA GLY A 43 16.86 12.20 18.72
C GLY A 43 15.90 11.03 18.96
N ASP A 44 16.07 10.34 20.08
CA ASP A 44 15.35 9.10 20.42
C ASP A 44 14.01 9.31 21.15
N GLY A 45 13.70 10.54 21.57
CA GLY A 45 12.52 10.84 22.39
C GLY A 45 11.21 10.36 21.80
N PHE A 46 11.08 10.38 20.47
CA PHE A 46 9.87 9.92 19.78
C PHE A 46 9.51 8.44 20.01
N VAL A 47 10.47 7.62 20.46
CA VAL A 47 10.21 6.19 20.76
C VAL A 47 9.25 6.03 21.92
N LEU A 48 9.34 6.93 22.93
CA LEU A 48 8.43 6.99 24.08
C LEU A 48 7.31 8.00 23.86
N HIS A 49 7.61 9.11 23.20
CA HIS A 49 6.76 10.26 22.99
C HIS A 49 6.53 10.50 21.50
N ALA A 50 5.55 9.78 20.92
CA ALA A 50 5.28 9.79 19.48
C ALA A 50 4.99 11.19 18.91
N GLU A 51 4.47 12.10 19.74
CA GLU A 51 4.22 13.51 19.40
C GLU A 51 5.49 14.27 19.00
N GLU A 52 6.67 13.80 19.42
CA GLU A 52 7.95 14.39 19.03
C GLU A 52 8.25 14.24 17.53
N LEU A 53 7.59 13.31 16.82
CA LEU A 53 7.68 13.21 15.37
C LEU A 53 7.27 14.52 14.66
N ALA A 54 6.50 15.38 15.31
CA ALA A 54 6.19 16.71 14.79
C ALA A 54 7.44 17.59 14.56
N LYS A 55 8.55 17.31 15.24
CA LYS A 55 9.84 17.99 15.05
C LYS A 55 10.47 17.76 13.66
N LEU A 56 9.95 16.78 12.89
CA LEU A 56 10.38 16.53 11.52
C LEU A 56 9.80 17.54 10.51
N ARG A 57 8.75 18.30 10.86
CA ARG A 57 8.07 19.21 9.94
C ARG A 57 9.00 20.19 9.22
N PRO A 58 10.01 20.81 9.87
CA PRO A 58 10.95 21.74 9.21
C PRO A 58 11.78 21.05 8.10
N LEU A 59 11.96 19.73 8.16
CA LEU A 59 12.72 18.98 7.16
C LEU A 59 11.95 18.80 5.83
N ALA A 60 10.67 19.14 5.80
CA ALA A 60 9.88 19.06 4.57
C ALA A 60 10.38 20.03 3.47
N ASP A 61 11.10 21.09 3.85
CA ASP A 61 11.69 22.07 2.92
C ASP A 61 13.21 21.87 2.77
N ASP A 62 13.81 20.89 3.46
CA ASP A 62 15.24 20.56 3.36
C ASP A 62 15.48 19.54 2.25
N LYS A 63 16.13 19.98 1.17
CA LYS A 63 16.41 19.17 0.00
C LYS A 63 17.23 17.92 0.32
N ALA A 64 18.25 18.03 1.18
CA ALA A 64 19.11 16.90 1.54
C ALA A 64 18.33 15.85 2.37
N ALA A 65 17.47 16.30 3.29
CA ALA A 65 16.58 15.43 4.04
C ALA A 65 15.57 14.70 3.12
N LEU A 66 14.99 15.39 2.15
CA LEU A 66 14.07 14.81 1.17
C LEU A 66 14.74 13.77 0.26
N GLU A 67 15.96 14.07 -0.23
CA GLU A 67 16.76 13.14 -1.03
C GLU A 67 17.09 11.86 -0.23
N ARG A 68 17.50 12.02 1.03
CA ARG A 68 17.78 10.89 1.92
C ARG A 68 16.54 10.06 2.22
N PHE A 69 15.42 10.70 2.47
CA PHE A 69 14.12 10.03 2.66
C PHE A 69 13.71 9.24 1.42
N ALA A 70 13.84 9.83 0.23
CA ALA A 70 13.57 9.16 -1.04
C ALA A 70 14.46 7.93 -1.25
N ALA A 71 15.76 8.04 -0.93
CA ALA A 71 16.70 6.92 -1.01
C ALA A 71 16.32 5.75 -0.08
N ILE A 72 15.92 6.03 1.17
CA ILE A 72 15.42 5.00 2.11
C ILE A 72 14.17 4.30 1.57
N LYS A 73 13.23 5.05 1.03
CA LYS A 73 12.02 4.47 0.42
C LYS A 73 12.35 3.59 -0.77
N ARG A 74 13.27 4.04 -1.63
CA ARG A 74 13.70 3.28 -2.80
C ARG A 74 14.40 1.97 -2.40
N GLU A 75 15.27 2.00 -1.40
CA GLU A 75 15.93 0.81 -0.86
C GLU A 75 14.90 -0.21 -0.35
N ASN A 76 13.91 0.23 0.41
CA ASN A 76 12.84 -0.66 0.88
C ASN A 76 12.02 -1.26 -0.27
N LYS A 77 11.75 -0.49 -1.33
CA LYS A 77 11.06 -0.97 -2.53
C LYS A 77 11.92 -1.99 -3.30
N ALA A 78 13.24 -1.76 -3.40
CA ALA A 78 14.17 -2.72 -4.01
C ALA A 78 14.18 -4.06 -3.24
N ARG A 79 14.26 -4.01 -1.91
CA ARG A 79 14.16 -5.23 -1.07
C ARG A 79 12.83 -5.97 -1.26
N LEU A 80 11.71 -5.23 -1.38
CA LEU A 80 10.42 -5.85 -1.66
C LEU A 80 10.39 -6.45 -3.07
N SER A 81 11.00 -5.80 -4.06
CA SER A 81 11.11 -6.33 -5.43
C SER A 81 11.88 -7.65 -5.47
N ASP A 82 12.99 -7.74 -4.74
CA ASP A 82 13.77 -8.96 -4.62
C ASP A 82 12.98 -10.08 -3.92
N TYR A 83 12.23 -9.74 -2.87
CA TYR A 83 11.36 -10.69 -2.19
C TYR A 83 10.26 -11.23 -3.13
N VAL A 84 9.58 -10.35 -3.85
CA VAL A 84 8.52 -10.73 -4.80
C VAL A 84 9.10 -11.63 -5.91
N LYS A 85 10.25 -11.28 -6.44
CA LYS A 85 10.94 -12.10 -7.45
C LYS A 85 11.27 -13.49 -6.92
N LYS A 86 11.77 -13.57 -5.68
CA LYS A 86 12.15 -14.84 -5.05
C LYS A 86 10.93 -15.72 -4.73
N THR A 87 9.82 -15.14 -4.28
CA THR A 87 8.66 -15.90 -3.76
C THR A 87 7.59 -16.15 -4.82
N ALA A 88 7.37 -15.20 -5.71
CA ALA A 88 6.32 -15.27 -6.75
C ALA A 88 6.87 -15.41 -8.19
N GLY A 89 8.20 -15.33 -8.38
CA GLY A 89 8.83 -15.39 -9.70
C GLY A 89 8.60 -14.15 -10.58
N VAL A 90 8.00 -13.09 -10.03
CA VAL A 90 7.60 -11.88 -10.74
C VAL A 90 8.59 -10.76 -10.48
N SER A 91 9.11 -10.14 -11.54
CA SER A 91 9.93 -8.93 -11.42
C SER A 91 9.04 -7.69 -11.41
N ILE A 92 9.28 -6.80 -10.44
CA ILE A 92 8.61 -5.49 -10.33
C ILE A 92 9.66 -4.38 -10.29
N ASP A 93 9.32 -3.25 -10.90
CA ASP A 93 10.20 -2.08 -10.94
C ASP A 93 10.11 -1.30 -9.62
N PRO A 94 11.20 -1.16 -8.83
CA PRO A 94 11.18 -0.38 -7.59
C PRO A 94 10.98 1.13 -7.83
N ASP A 95 11.15 1.62 -9.03
CA ASP A 95 10.92 3.03 -9.36
C ASP A 95 9.47 3.32 -9.77
N SER A 96 8.66 2.28 -10.08
CA SER A 96 7.22 2.43 -10.30
C SER A 96 6.49 2.85 -9.02
N LEU A 97 5.32 3.47 -9.14
CA LEU A 97 4.47 3.75 -7.98
C LEU A 97 3.88 2.44 -7.44
N PHE A 98 4.10 2.15 -6.15
CA PHE A 98 3.51 0.99 -5.49
C PHE A 98 2.16 1.34 -4.88
N ASP A 99 1.11 0.67 -5.36
CA ASP A 99 -0.24 0.70 -4.78
C ASP A 99 -0.46 -0.63 -4.04
N VAL A 100 -0.56 -0.57 -2.71
CA VAL A 100 -0.48 -1.75 -1.85
C VAL A 100 -1.77 -1.97 -1.09
N GLN A 101 -2.42 -3.12 -1.31
CA GLN A 101 -3.60 -3.54 -0.57
C GLN A 101 -3.35 -4.87 0.13
N VAL A 102 -2.78 -4.81 1.34
CA VAL A 102 -2.45 -5.98 2.18
C VAL A 102 -3.50 -6.13 3.27
N LYS A 103 -4.50 -6.97 3.01
CA LYS A 103 -5.65 -7.23 3.91
C LYS A 103 -6.24 -8.60 3.58
N ARG A 104 -6.78 -9.34 4.59
CA ARG A 104 -7.62 -10.51 4.32
C ARG A 104 -8.67 -10.16 3.27
N LEU A 105 -8.85 -11.03 2.29
CA LEU A 105 -9.83 -10.78 1.25
C LEU A 105 -11.25 -10.90 1.81
N HIS A 106 -12.02 -9.84 1.60
CA HIS A 106 -13.41 -9.75 2.01
C HIS A 106 -14.14 -8.69 1.19
N GLU A 107 -15.41 -8.91 0.86
CA GLU A 107 -16.18 -8.00 0.00
C GLU A 107 -16.16 -6.56 0.50
N TYR A 108 -16.36 -6.32 1.80
CA TYR A 108 -16.37 -4.96 2.36
C TYR A 108 -15.02 -4.24 2.33
N LYS A 109 -13.91 -4.98 2.10
CA LYS A 109 -12.58 -4.38 1.95
C LYS A 109 -12.29 -3.91 0.53
N ARG A 110 -13.21 -4.22 -0.41
CA ARG A 110 -13.25 -3.67 -1.77
C ARG A 110 -12.03 -4.01 -2.64
N GLN A 111 -11.40 -5.17 -2.46
CA GLN A 111 -10.37 -5.62 -3.39
C GLN A 111 -10.93 -5.79 -4.81
N HIS A 112 -12.20 -6.22 -4.92
CA HIS A 112 -12.89 -6.31 -6.20
C HIS A 112 -13.00 -4.95 -6.89
N LEU A 113 -13.37 -3.89 -6.16
CA LEU A 113 -13.43 -2.54 -6.72
C LEU A 113 -12.06 -2.05 -7.19
N ASN A 114 -11.00 -2.35 -6.43
CA ASN A 114 -9.62 -2.04 -6.84
C ASN A 114 -9.23 -2.81 -8.12
N ALA A 115 -9.57 -4.09 -8.22
CA ALA A 115 -9.34 -4.87 -9.43
C ALA A 115 -10.10 -4.32 -10.66
N LEU A 116 -11.32 -3.83 -10.48
CA LEU A 116 -12.08 -3.15 -11.55
C LEU A 116 -11.43 -1.81 -11.95
N HIS A 117 -10.89 -1.06 -10.98
CA HIS A 117 -10.10 0.14 -11.27
C HIS A 117 -8.84 -0.18 -12.08
N ILE A 118 -8.15 -1.26 -11.74
CA ILE A 118 -6.97 -1.72 -12.50
C ILE A 118 -7.36 -2.12 -13.91
N LEU A 119 -8.46 -2.86 -14.08
CA LEU A 119 -8.99 -3.22 -15.41
C LEU A 119 -9.33 -1.97 -16.23
N HIS A 120 -9.99 -0.98 -15.62
CA HIS A 120 -10.27 0.30 -16.29
C HIS A 120 -8.97 0.99 -16.75
N THR A 121 -7.98 1.07 -15.87
CA THR A 121 -6.66 1.66 -16.18
C THR A 121 -5.97 0.90 -17.32
N TYR A 122 -6.03 -0.44 -17.31
CA TYR A 122 -5.51 -1.28 -18.37
C TYR A 122 -6.16 -0.97 -19.72
N LEU A 123 -7.49 -0.88 -19.76
CA LEU A 123 -8.23 -0.55 -20.99
C LEU A 123 -7.88 0.86 -21.50
N GLN A 124 -7.77 1.85 -20.63
CA GLN A 124 -7.35 3.20 -21.01
C GLN A 124 -5.94 3.21 -21.62
N LEU A 125 -5.00 2.47 -21.03
CA LEU A 125 -3.64 2.36 -21.58
C LEU A 125 -3.61 1.61 -22.90
N LYS A 126 -4.50 0.64 -23.10
CA LYS A 126 -4.64 -0.11 -24.35
C LYS A 126 -5.22 0.77 -25.47
N ASP A 127 -6.21 1.60 -25.15
CA ASP A 127 -6.82 2.53 -26.09
C ASP A 127 -5.88 3.70 -26.43
N ASN A 128 -5.05 4.12 -25.49
CA ASN A 128 -4.07 5.21 -25.68
C ASN A 128 -2.69 4.81 -25.09
N PRO A 129 -1.89 4.00 -25.79
CA PRO A 129 -0.58 3.54 -25.31
C PRO A 129 0.45 4.67 -25.07
N HIS A 130 0.24 5.84 -25.65
CA HIS A 130 1.14 7.00 -25.55
C HIS A 130 0.71 8.02 -24.49
N MET A 131 -0.37 7.74 -23.73
CA MET A 131 -0.76 8.64 -22.65
C MET A 131 0.36 8.80 -21.62
N ASP A 132 0.47 9.99 -21.05
CA ASP A 132 1.36 10.26 -19.92
C ASP A 132 0.84 9.49 -18.69
N PHE A 133 1.62 8.49 -18.27
CA PHE A 133 1.24 7.58 -17.19
C PHE A 133 2.47 7.21 -16.37
N VAL A 134 2.41 7.49 -15.07
CA VAL A 134 3.45 7.06 -14.13
C VAL A 134 3.37 5.53 -13.96
N PRO A 135 4.43 4.77 -14.29
CA PRO A 135 4.42 3.32 -14.12
C PRO A 135 3.96 2.92 -12.73
N ARG A 136 3.06 1.92 -12.65
CA ARG A 136 2.41 1.53 -11.39
C ARG A 136 2.41 0.03 -11.19
N THR A 137 2.77 -0.37 -9.98
CA THR A 137 2.70 -1.76 -9.53
C THR A 137 1.65 -1.90 -8.43
N TYR A 138 0.59 -2.67 -8.70
CA TYR A 138 -0.42 -3.04 -7.72
C TYR A 138 -0.02 -4.32 -7.00
N LEU A 139 0.04 -4.26 -5.67
CA LEU A 139 0.44 -5.36 -4.80
C LEU A 139 -0.73 -5.77 -3.92
N PHE A 140 -1.29 -6.93 -4.17
CA PHE A 140 -2.27 -7.54 -3.28
C PHE A 140 -1.58 -8.56 -2.38
N GLY A 141 -1.84 -8.48 -1.06
CA GLY A 141 -1.45 -9.50 -0.09
C GLY A 141 -2.68 -9.94 0.68
N ALA A 142 -3.20 -11.14 0.39
CA ALA A 142 -4.47 -11.55 0.97
C ALA A 142 -4.60 -13.07 1.10
N LYS A 143 -5.40 -13.47 2.10
CA LYS A 143 -5.90 -14.84 2.30
C LYS A 143 -7.41 -14.80 2.42
N SER A 144 -8.09 -15.85 1.98
CA SER A 144 -9.53 -16.02 2.17
C SER A 144 -9.83 -17.26 3.04
N ALA A 145 -11.00 -17.28 3.69
CA ALA A 145 -11.49 -18.50 4.32
C ALA A 145 -11.75 -19.58 3.25
N PRO A 146 -11.49 -20.88 3.53
CA PRO A 146 -11.66 -21.95 2.54
C PRO A 146 -13.05 -22.06 1.93
N GLY A 147 -14.11 -21.78 2.69
CA GLY A 147 -15.50 -21.82 2.24
C GLY A 147 -16.02 -20.52 1.61
N TYR A 148 -15.20 -19.46 1.56
CA TYR A 148 -15.65 -18.17 1.04
C TYR A 148 -15.49 -18.12 -0.50
N TYR A 149 -16.50 -18.66 -1.20
CA TYR A 149 -16.49 -18.81 -2.65
C TYR A 149 -16.22 -17.48 -3.38
N LEU A 150 -16.98 -16.42 -3.07
CA LEU A 150 -16.82 -15.13 -3.75
C LEU A 150 -15.42 -14.53 -3.54
N ALA A 151 -14.83 -14.68 -2.36
CA ALA A 151 -13.46 -14.23 -2.12
C ALA A 151 -12.45 -14.95 -3.03
N LYS A 152 -12.63 -16.26 -3.25
CA LYS A 152 -11.79 -17.03 -4.18
C LYS A 152 -11.96 -16.58 -5.63
N GLU A 153 -13.18 -16.24 -6.05
CA GLU A 153 -13.44 -15.71 -7.38
C GLU A 153 -12.79 -14.33 -7.58
N ILE A 154 -12.78 -13.49 -6.55
CA ILE A 154 -12.06 -12.21 -6.59
C ILE A 154 -10.55 -12.44 -6.72
N ILE A 155 -9.97 -13.39 -5.99
CA ILE A 155 -8.55 -13.76 -6.14
C ILE A 155 -8.28 -14.22 -7.57
N ARG A 156 -9.12 -15.12 -8.09
CA ARG A 156 -9.00 -15.62 -9.47
C ARG A 156 -9.06 -14.51 -10.50
N PHE A 157 -9.97 -13.55 -10.31
CA PHE A 157 -10.07 -12.37 -11.18
C PHE A 157 -8.78 -11.54 -11.15
N ILE A 158 -8.25 -11.21 -9.96
CA ILE A 158 -7.00 -10.45 -9.82
C ILE A 158 -5.84 -11.19 -10.49
N CYS A 159 -5.71 -12.50 -10.27
CA CYS A 159 -4.63 -13.29 -10.87
C CYS A 159 -4.75 -13.40 -12.40
N ASN A 160 -5.97 -13.49 -12.94
CA ASN A 160 -6.19 -13.52 -14.39
C ASN A 160 -5.90 -12.15 -15.01
N LEU A 161 -6.33 -11.07 -14.36
CA LEU A 161 -6.02 -9.71 -14.79
C LEU A 161 -4.51 -9.45 -14.80
N ALA A 162 -3.77 -9.95 -13.79
CA ALA A 162 -2.32 -9.87 -13.74
C ALA A 162 -1.68 -10.56 -14.97
N LYS A 163 -2.13 -11.77 -15.31
CA LYS A 163 -1.63 -12.51 -16.48
C LYS A 163 -1.92 -11.80 -17.79
N GLU A 164 -3.12 -11.25 -17.93
CA GLU A 164 -3.54 -10.49 -19.12
C GLU A 164 -2.64 -9.27 -19.33
N ILE A 165 -2.42 -8.48 -18.28
CA ILE A 165 -1.55 -7.30 -18.31
C ILE A 165 -0.10 -7.69 -18.63
N ASP A 166 0.41 -8.76 -18.04
CA ASP A 166 1.78 -9.24 -18.27
C ASP A 166 2.01 -9.72 -19.70
N SER A 167 0.98 -10.25 -20.34
CA SER A 167 1.03 -10.73 -21.73
C SER A 167 0.91 -9.62 -22.77
N ASP A 168 0.45 -8.42 -22.38
CA ASP A 168 0.22 -7.31 -23.28
C ASP A 168 1.47 -6.41 -23.41
N PRO A 169 2.21 -6.45 -24.53
CA PRO A 169 3.44 -5.68 -24.71
C PRO A 169 3.21 -4.16 -24.73
N ALA A 170 1.99 -3.69 -24.98
CA ALA A 170 1.69 -2.27 -25.00
C ALA A 170 1.55 -1.68 -23.58
N VAL A 171 1.29 -2.52 -22.56
CA VAL A 171 0.92 -2.08 -21.21
C VAL A 171 1.85 -2.62 -20.13
N ARG A 172 2.42 -3.82 -20.29
CA ARG A 172 3.19 -4.54 -19.25
C ARG A 172 4.34 -3.75 -18.62
N ASP A 173 4.90 -2.80 -19.35
CA ASP A 173 6.00 -1.96 -18.85
C ASP A 173 5.49 -0.73 -18.06
N LYS A 174 4.20 -0.45 -18.12
CA LYS A 174 3.55 0.66 -17.40
C LYS A 174 2.70 0.19 -16.22
N LEU A 175 2.12 -0.99 -16.34
CA LEU A 175 1.18 -1.52 -15.36
C LEU A 175 1.59 -2.94 -14.95
N LYS A 176 1.65 -3.18 -13.65
CA LYS A 176 1.97 -4.48 -13.06
C LYS A 176 0.99 -4.82 -11.95
N VAL A 177 0.57 -6.08 -11.89
CA VAL A 177 -0.28 -6.58 -10.81
C VAL A 177 0.37 -7.82 -10.20
N VAL A 178 0.49 -7.86 -8.89
CA VAL A 178 1.07 -8.97 -8.16
C VAL A 178 0.14 -9.37 -7.03
N TYR A 179 -0.11 -10.68 -6.91
CA TYR A 179 -0.83 -11.26 -5.79
C TYR A 179 0.12 -12.13 -4.97
N LEU A 180 0.21 -11.83 -3.67
CA LEU A 180 1.02 -12.55 -2.68
C LEU A 180 0.12 -13.25 -1.66
N GLU A 181 0.44 -14.51 -1.31
CA GLU A 181 -0.27 -15.31 -0.30
C GLU A 181 0.36 -15.18 1.10
#